data_61b1f537bbfae54bbcbe04b7a3fc4431
#
_entry.id   61b1f537bbfae54bbcbe04b7a3fc4431
#
_cell.length_a   1.000
_cell.length_b   1.000
_cell.length_c   1.000
_cell.angle_alpha   90.00
_cell.angle_beta   90.00
_cell.angle_gamma   90.00
#
_symmetry.space_group_name_H-M   'P 1'
#
loop_
_entity.id
_entity.type
_entity.pdbx_description
1 polymer ?
#
loop_
_entity_poly.entity_id
_entity_poly.type
_entity_poly.pdbx_seq_one_letter_code
_entity_poly.pdbx_strand_id
1 'polypeptide(L)'
;ANEQIMRQYLNRVRQYSFTVRVEEEIEELLKAGESARIQAVAAGLNMSSRTLQRRLEGERTIFMQLVDKHRKQLAHDALAHTERSITEIAYTIGFSDPSNFSRTCARWFGCSPAAYRRRIRQLPT
;
A
#
# COMPACT_ATOMS: atom_id res chain seq x y z
N ALA A 1 -19.22 26.51 3.53
CA ALA A 1 -20.39 25.73 3.20
C ALA A 1 -20.13 24.76 2.06
N ASN A 2 -19.61 25.24 0.92
CA ASN A 2 -19.36 24.37 -0.25
C ASN A 2 -18.24 23.36 -0.01
N GLU A 3 -17.19 23.75 0.69
CA GLU A 3 -16.09 22.85 1.02
C GLU A 3 -16.53 21.71 1.94
N GLN A 4 -17.37 22.03 2.91
CA GLN A 4 -17.88 21.04 3.85
C GLN A 4 -18.81 20.04 3.15
N ILE A 5 -19.68 20.51 2.27
CA ILE A 5 -20.58 19.68 1.49
C ILE A 5 -19.78 18.77 0.57
N MET A 6 -18.77 19.31 -0.11
CA MET A 6 -17.90 18.55 -1.01
C MET A 6 -17.13 17.48 -0.23
N ARG A 7 -16.61 17.83 0.94
CA ARG A 7 -15.88 16.90 1.80
C ARG A 7 -16.78 15.74 2.26
N GLN A 8 -18.00 16.05 2.66
CA GLN A 8 -18.98 15.03 3.05
C GLN A 8 -19.33 14.11 1.87
N TYR A 9 -19.48 14.70 0.68
CA TYR A 9 -19.76 13.94 -0.53
C TYR A 9 -18.60 12.98 -0.86
N LEU A 10 -17.36 13.47 -0.82
CA LEU A 10 -16.16 12.67 -1.08
C LEU A 10 -16.00 11.54 -0.07
N ASN A 11 -16.26 11.81 1.21
CA ASN A 11 -16.21 10.79 2.25
C ASN A 11 -17.24 9.71 2.01
N ARG A 12 -18.46 10.10 1.60
CA ARG A 12 -19.52 9.14 1.31
C ARG A 12 -19.18 8.27 0.11
N VAL A 13 -18.63 8.87 -0.96
CA VAL A 13 -18.19 8.12 -2.14
C VAL A 13 -17.10 7.11 -1.76
N ARG A 14 -16.13 7.52 -0.93
CA ARG A 14 -15.07 6.61 -0.44
C ARG A 14 -15.65 5.46 0.37
N GLN A 15 -16.62 5.73 1.26
CA GLN A 15 -17.25 4.68 2.06
C GLN A 15 -17.93 3.62 1.22
N TYR A 16 -18.50 4.01 0.09
CA TYR A 16 -19.21 3.09 -0.78
C TYR A 16 -18.34 2.46 -1.86
N SER A 17 -17.11 2.94 -2.05
CA SER A 17 -16.18 2.31 -2.99
C SER A 17 -15.69 0.98 -2.46
N PHE A 18 -15.89 -0.07 -3.24
CA PHE A 18 -15.39 -1.38 -2.86
C PHE A 18 -13.86 -1.41 -2.83
N THR A 19 -13.22 -0.75 -3.81
CA THR A 19 -11.76 -0.65 -3.88
C THR A 19 -11.18 -0.06 -2.60
N VAL A 20 -11.77 1.01 -2.08
CA VAL A 20 -11.30 1.64 -0.85
C VAL A 20 -11.44 0.68 0.34
N ARG A 21 -12.52 -0.08 0.41
CA ARG A 21 -12.68 -1.07 1.48
C ARG A 21 -11.60 -2.15 1.43
N VAL A 22 -11.27 -2.62 0.22
CA VAL A 22 -10.18 -3.57 0.03
C VAL A 22 -8.85 -2.96 0.45
N GLU A 23 -8.60 -1.71 0.06
CA GLU A 23 -7.37 -1.00 0.43
C GLU A 23 -7.22 -0.85 1.94
N GLU A 24 -8.31 -0.57 2.65
CA GLU A 24 -8.28 -0.46 4.11
C GLU A 24 -7.87 -1.78 4.76
N GLU A 25 -8.38 -2.90 4.27
CA GLU A 25 -7.99 -4.23 4.77
C GLU A 25 -6.52 -4.54 4.47
N ILE A 26 -6.06 -4.20 3.27
CA ILE A 26 -4.65 -4.36 2.90
C ILE A 26 -3.76 -3.54 3.85
N GLU A 27 -4.12 -2.29 4.06
CA GLU A 27 -3.35 -1.38 4.90
C GLU A 27 -3.25 -1.89 6.33
N GLU A 28 -4.35 -2.38 6.90
CA GLU A 28 -4.34 -2.94 8.26
C GLU A 28 -3.41 -4.14 8.38
N LEU A 29 -3.47 -5.06 7.40
CA LEU A 29 -2.60 -6.24 7.41
C LEU A 29 -1.13 -5.84 7.31
N LEU A 30 -0.81 -4.94 6.41
CA LEU A 30 0.58 -4.50 6.22
C LEU A 30 1.11 -3.77 7.45
N LYS A 31 0.31 -2.94 8.08
CA LYS A 31 0.70 -2.24 9.32
C LYS A 31 0.92 -3.19 10.49
N ALA A 32 0.19 -4.30 10.50
CA ALA A 32 0.38 -5.34 11.51
C ALA A 32 1.57 -6.25 11.22
N GLY A 33 2.30 -6.01 10.12
CA GLY A 33 3.43 -6.85 9.71
C GLY A 33 2.99 -8.18 9.11
N GLU A 34 1.75 -8.28 8.68
CA GLU A 34 1.21 -9.50 8.09
C GLU A 34 1.17 -9.42 6.58
N SER A 35 1.18 -10.59 5.93
CA SER A 35 1.08 -10.66 4.47
C SER A 35 -0.33 -10.27 4.02
N ALA A 36 -0.40 -9.36 3.06
CA ALA A 36 -1.69 -8.95 2.48
C ALA A 36 -2.08 -9.93 1.37
N ARG A 37 -2.52 -11.12 1.75
CA ARG A 37 -2.97 -12.14 0.82
C ARG A 37 -4.45 -11.93 0.50
N ILE A 38 -4.82 -12.24 -0.74
CA ILE A 38 -6.19 -12.04 -1.18
C ILE A 38 -7.19 -12.85 -0.33
N GLN A 39 -6.80 -14.06 0.10
CA GLN A 39 -7.65 -14.89 0.94
C GLN A 39 -7.94 -14.22 2.29
N ALA A 40 -6.92 -13.60 2.90
CA ALA A 40 -7.08 -12.92 4.18
C ALA A 40 -7.96 -11.67 4.04
N VAL A 41 -7.75 -10.91 2.98
CA VAL A 41 -8.56 -9.70 2.74
C VAL A 41 -10.01 -10.07 2.45
N ALA A 42 -10.22 -11.09 1.62
CA ALA A 42 -11.57 -11.56 1.30
C ALA A 42 -12.29 -12.05 2.55
N ALA A 43 -11.60 -12.81 3.41
CA ALA A 43 -12.18 -13.27 4.68
C ALA A 43 -12.59 -12.10 5.57
N GLY A 44 -11.75 -11.07 5.65
CA GLY A 44 -12.05 -9.85 6.42
C GLY A 44 -13.26 -9.09 5.90
N LEU A 45 -13.59 -9.26 4.62
CA LEU A 45 -14.76 -8.65 4.00
C LEU A 45 -15.93 -9.60 3.83
N ASN A 46 -15.83 -10.79 4.42
CA ASN A 46 -16.88 -11.82 4.41
C ASN A 46 -17.28 -12.27 2.99
N MET A 47 -16.27 -12.48 2.14
CA MET A 47 -16.51 -12.95 0.78
C MET A 47 -15.40 -13.89 0.31
N SER A 48 -15.63 -14.56 -0.82
CA SER A 48 -14.62 -15.42 -1.42
C SER A 48 -13.60 -14.58 -2.19
N SER A 49 -12.40 -15.13 -2.39
CA SER A 49 -11.37 -14.49 -3.20
C SER A 49 -11.86 -14.22 -4.63
N ARG A 50 -12.63 -15.15 -5.18
CA ARG A 50 -13.19 -15.00 -6.53
C ARG A 50 -14.16 -13.82 -6.63
N THR A 51 -15.03 -13.68 -5.64
CA THR A 51 -15.97 -12.56 -5.57
C THR A 51 -15.21 -11.25 -5.47
N LEU A 52 -14.18 -11.20 -4.60
CA LEU A 52 -13.35 -10.01 -4.44
C LEU A 52 -12.69 -9.63 -5.75
N GLN A 53 -12.06 -10.58 -6.43
CA GLN A 53 -11.41 -10.33 -7.72
C GLN A 53 -12.38 -9.77 -8.75
N ARG A 54 -13.56 -10.39 -8.85
CA ARG A 54 -14.57 -9.98 -9.82
C ARG A 54 -15.08 -8.57 -9.56
N ARG A 55 -15.30 -8.23 -8.29
CA ARG A 55 -15.75 -6.89 -7.92
C ARG A 55 -14.69 -5.82 -8.20
N LEU A 56 -13.41 -6.13 -7.95
CA LEU A 56 -12.31 -5.22 -8.29
C LEU A 56 -12.22 -4.99 -9.79
N GLU A 57 -12.38 -6.06 -10.58
CA GLU A 57 -12.39 -5.92 -12.04
C GLU A 57 -13.49 -4.98 -12.50
N GLY A 58 -14.66 -5.02 -11.85
CA GLY A 58 -15.74 -4.10 -12.12
C GLY A 58 -15.39 -2.65 -11.83
N GLU A 59 -14.42 -2.40 -10.95
CA GLU A 59 -13.88 -1.08 -10.65
C GLU A 59 -12.56 -0.80 -11.38
N ARG A 60 -12.22 -1.63 -12.35
CA ARG A 60 -11.06 -1.48 -13.24
C ARG A 60 -9.73 -1.51 -12.53
N THR A 61 -9.63 -2.34 -11.50
CA THR A 61 -8.37 -2.56 -10.79
C THR A 61 -8.18 -4.04 -10.47
N ILE A 62 -6.98 -4.40 -10.04
CA ILE A 62 -6.70 -5.77 -9.59
C ILE A 62 -6.03 -5.72 -8.23
N PHE A 63 -6.18 -6.81 -7.46
CA PHE A 63 -5.70 -6.89 -6.09
C PHE A 63 -4.20 -6.60 -5.97
N MET A 64 -3.39 -7.17 -6.85
CA MET A 64 -1.94 -7.00 -6.78
C MET A 64 -1.50 -5.56 -6.97
N GLN A 65 -2.22 -4.78 -7.78
CA GLN A 65 -1.91 -3.36 -7.94
C GLN A 65 -2.18 -2.58 -6.64
N LEU A 66 -3.22 -2.94 -5.92
CA LEU A 66 -3.54 -2.29 -4.66
C LEU A 66 -2.51 -2.61 -3.58
N VAL A 67 -2.09 -3.87 -3.49
CA VAL A 67 -1.03 -4.28 -2.55
C VAL A 67 0.27 -3.55 -2.89
N ASP A 68 0.64 -3.51 -4.16
CA ASP A 68 1.87 -2.84 -4.62
C ASP A 68 1.86 -1.36 -4.24
N LYS A 69 0.74 -0.69 -4.47
CA LYS A 69 0.55 0.72 -4.13
C LYS A 69 0.79 0.98 -2.64
N HIS A 70 0.21 0.16 -1.78
CA HIS A 70 0.34 0.33 -0.32
C HIS A 70 1.71 -0.05 0.20
N ARG A 71 2.35 -1.08 -0.39
CA ARG A 71 3.72 -1.42 -0.03
C ARG A 71 4.69 -0.32 -0.43
N LYS A 72 4.48 0.29 -1.59
CA LYS A 72 5.29 1.43 -2.04
C LYS A 72 5.17 2.61 -1.07
N GLN A 73 3.96 2.91 -0.61
CA GLN A 73 3.74 3.99 0.34
C GLN A 73 4.42 3.71 1.68
N LEU A 74 4.32 2.49 2.19
CA LEU A 74 5.00 2.10 3.42
C LEU A 74 6.52 2.21 3.28
N ALA A 75 7.06 1.80 2.13
CA ALA A 75 8.50 1.91 1.87
C ALA A 75 8.94 3.36 1.85
N HIS A 76 8.19 4.20 1.15
CA HIS A 76 8.49 5.64 1.12
C HIS A 76 8.50 6.22 2.54
N ASP A 77 7.46 5.97 3.32
CA ASP A 77 7.34 6.51 4.67
C ASP A 77 8.48 6.04 5.57
N ALA A 78 8.82 4.75 5.51
CA ALA A 78 9.89 4.20 6.33
C ALA A 78 11.25 4.77 5.93
N LEU A 79 11.51 4.91 4.63
CA LEU A 79 12.78 5.48 4.14
C LEU A 79 12.89 6.96 4.47
N ALA A 80 11.79 7.69 4.38
CA ALA A 80 11.78 9.14 4.60
C ALA A 80 11.81 9.52 6.09
N HIS A 81 11.10 8.78 6.93
CA HIS A 81 10.77 9.23 8.28
C HIS A 81 11.30 8.36 9.42
N THR A 82 12.04 7.29 9.13
CA THR A 82 12.62 6.45 10.17
C THR A 82 14.12 6.27 9.98
N GLU A 83 14.80 5.89 11.06
CA GLU A 83 16.22 5.55 11.02
C GLU A 83 16.45 4.06 10.86
N ARG A 84 15.40 3.30 10.56
CA ARG A 84 15.51 1.85 10.38
C ARG A 84 16.44 1.53 9.20
N SER A 85 17.16 0.43 9.33
CA SER A 85 18.03 -0.03 8.25
C SER A 85 17.20 -0.48 7.04
N ILE A 86 17.82 -0.48 5.88
CA ILE A 86 17.19 -0.95 4.66
C ILE A 86 16.71 -2.39 4.83
N THR A 87 17.54 -3.23 5.46
CA THR A 87 17.21 -4.64 5.73
C THR A 87 15.98 -4.77 6.63
N GLU A 88 15.92 -3.99 7.71
CA GLU A 88 14.76 -4.00 8.60
C GLU A 88 13.48 -3.59 7.88
N ILE A 89 13.57 -2.53 7.07
CA ILE A 89 12.43 -2.06 6.30
C ILE A 89 11.93 -3.16 5.35
N ALA A 90 12.87 -3.82 4.65
CA ALA A 90 12.51 -4.88 3.72
C ALA A 90 11.67 -5.96 4.40
N TYR A 91 12.13 -6.47 5.54
CA TYR A 91 11.41 -7.52 6.27
C TYR A 91 10.10 -7.02 6.86
N THR A 92 10.06 -5.80 7.36
CA THR A 92 8.85 -5.22 7.96
C THR A 92 7.72 -5.10 6.92
N ILE A 93 8.07 -4.76 5.68
CA ILE A 93 7.08 -4.60 4.61
C ILE A 93 6.64 -5.97 4.05
N GLY A 94 7.39 -7.03 4.35
CA GLY A 94 7.02 -8.39 3.96
C GLY A 94 7.84 -8.97 2.82
N PHE A 95 9.00 -8.39 2.51
CA PHE A 95 9.91 -8.98 1.53
C PHE A 95 10.65 -10.16 2.16
N SER A 96 10.84 -11.21 1.37
CA SER A 96 11.54 -12.42 1.82
C SER A 96 13.04 -12.20 1.96
N ASP A 97 13.60 -11.27 1.19
CA ASP A 97 15.01 -10.90 1.31
C ASP A 97 15.24 -9.44 0.85
N PRO A 98 16.34 -8.81 1.31
CA PRO A 98 16.64 -7.43 0.94
C PRO A 98 16.87 -7.20 -0.54
N SER A 99 17.34 -8.23 -1.27
CA SER A 99 17.58 -8.11 -2.71
C SER A 99 16.27 -7.89 -3.47
N ASN A 100 15.21 -8.59 -3.07
CA ASN A 100 13.89 -8.39 -3.64
C ASN A 100 13.39 -6.97 -3.39
N PHE A 101 13.60 -6.46 -2.19
CA PHE A 101 13.24 -5.08 -1.86
C PHE A 101 14.00 -4.08 -2.74
N SER A 102 15.32 -4.29 -2.92
CA SER A 102 16.13 -3.41 -3.76
C SER A 102 15.63 -3.39 -5.20
N ARG A 103 15.33 -4.56 -5.77
CA ARG A 103 14.79 -4.64 -7.12
C ARG A 103 13.44 -3.94 -7.25
N THR A 104 12.59 -4.12 -6.25
CA THR A 104 11.29 -3.48 -6.22
C THR A 104 11.40 -1.97 -6.10
N CYS A 105 12.33 -1.47 -5.27
CA CYS A 105 12.59 -0.04 -5.14
C CYS A 105 13.09 0.56 -6.46
N ALA A 106 13.91 -0.18 -7.21
CA ALA A 106 14.36 0.27 -8.52
C ALA A 106 13.16 0.46 -9.46
N ARG A 107 12.18 -0.44 -9.39
CA ARG A 107 10.95 -0.33 -10.17
C ARG A 107 10.06 0.82 -9.69
N TRP A 108 9.89 0.95 -8.36
CA TRP A 108 9.00 1.98 -7.78
C TRP A 108 9.58 3.39 -7.91
N PHE A 109 10.87 3.54 -7.61
CA PHE A 109 11.50 4.86 -7.40
C PHE A 109 12.62 5.16 -8.39
N GLY A 110 12.99 4.22 -9.23
CA GLY A 110 14.06 4.40 -10.21
C GLY A 110 15.46 4.30 -9.64
N CYS A 111 15.62 3.89 -8.37
CA CYS A 111 16.94 3.79 -7.74
C CYS A 111 16.88 2.83 -6.55
N SER A 112 18.05 2.54 -5.95
CA SER A 112 18.11 1.69 -4.76
C SER A 112 17.43 2.34 -3.56
N PRO A 113 17.06 1.55 -2.54
CA PRO A 113 16.48 2.11 -1.31
C PRO A 113 17.40 3.14 -0.65
N ALA A 114 18.69 2.87 -0.57
CA ALA A 114 19.64 3.80 0.03
C ALA A 114 19.73 5.11 -0.76
N ALA A 115 19.79 5.02 -2.09
CA ALA A 115 19.81 6.20 -2.95
C ALA A 115 18.53 7.01 -2.82
N TYR A 116 17.39 6.33 -2.78
CA TYR A 116 16.10 7.00 -2.61
C TYR A 116 16.03 7.73 -1.27
N ARG A 117 16.46 7.06 -0.19
CA ARG A 117 16.49 7.68 1.14
C ARG A 117 17.30 8.97 1.14
N ARG A 118 18.50 8.94 0.54
CA ARG A 118 19.34 10.13 0.45
C ARG A 118 18.65 11.24 -0.33
N ARG A 119 18.02 10.90 -1.46
CA ARG A 119 17.37 11.87 -2.33
C ARG A 119 16.20 12.58 -1.65
N ILE A 120 15.33 11.83 -1.01
CA ILE A 120 14.13 12.41 -0.37
C ILE A 120 14.49 13.24 0.86
N ARG A 121 15.57 12.89 1.57
CA ARG A 121 16.03 13.63 2.75
C ARG A 121 16.74 14.93 2.40
N GLN A 122 17.15 15.09 1.16
CA GLN A 122 17.79 16.31 0.68
C GLN A 122 16.80 17.32 0.11
N LEU A 123 15.55 16.93 -0.07
CA LEU A 123 14.52 17.82 -0.59
C LEU A 123 14.15 18.87 0.47
N PRO A 124 13.97 20.15 0.07
CA PRO A 124 13.46 21.14 1.01
C PRO A 124 12.06 20.81 1.44
N THR A 125 11.80 21.02 2.72
CA THR A 125 10.46 20.76 3.30
C THR A 125 9.53 21.94 3.12
#